data_6eef87c9736d51d319fcd6a23764f62a
#
_entry.id   6eef87c9736d51d319fcd6a23764f62a
#
_cell.length_a   1.000
_cell.length_b   1.000
_cell.length_c   1.000
_cell.angle_alpha   90.00
_cell.angle_beta   90.00
_cell.angle_gamma   90.00
#
_symmetry.space_group_name_H-M   'P 1'
#
loop_
_entity.id
_entity.type
_entity.pdbx_description
1 polymer ?
#
loop_
_entity_poly.entity_id
_entity_poly.type
_entity_poly.pdbx_seq_one_letter_code
_entity_poly.pdbx_strand_id
1 'polypeptide(L)'
;MRGSTATALVTATQNGKRCITVTVLADVPSEDVIRHELTKPAVAGPDEANVSEMPMTGRQLRLVDVVDVNSPDEVGPPELYAWLHYDPVPARDDLAKALVAYFTGHLGISTTMRAHEGIGTAQAHLTVSTAPMTITVSFHEPFNWDGWLLYTHESTQVGAGMSYVRGTVHTEDGRLLASFTQDALIRPLRTTDNAIKAQSRL
;
A
#
# COMPACT_ATOMS: atom_id res chain seq x y z
N MET A 1 -18.72 -33.36 -2.66
CA MET A 1 -18.62 -31.92 -2.72
C MET A 1 -17.43 -31.57 -3.62
N ARG A 2 -17.60 -30.82 -4.69
CA ARG A 2 -16.47 -30.19 -5.41
C ARG A 2 -16.00 -29.03 -4.55
N GLY A 3 -14.71 -28.97 -4.25
CA GLY A 3 -14.16 -27.85 -3.48
C GLY A 3 -14.39 -26.52 -4.23
N SER A 4 -14.85 -25.51 -3.53
CA SER A 4 -15.06 -24.14 -4.06
C SER A 4 -13.78 -23.30 -4.03
N THR A 5 -12.77 -23.74 -3.29
CA THR A 5 -11.54 -22.99 -3.03
C THR A 5 -10.35 -23.57 -3.79
N ALA A 6 -9.44 -22.69 -4.21
CA ALA A 6 -8.15 -23.06 -4.80
C ALA A 6 -7.02 -22.24 -4.19
N THR A 7 -5.86 -22.87 -4.02
CA THR A 7 -4.63 -22.17 -3.57
C THR A 7 -3.57 -22.30 -4.63
N ALA A 8 -2.89 -21.19 -4.92
CA ALA A 8 -1.74 -21.15 -5.82
C ALA A 8 -0.54 -20.50 -5.12
N LEU A 9 0.66 -21.02 -5.39
CA LEU A 9 1.92 -20.44 -4.97
C LEU A 9 2.63 -19.89 -6.21
N VAL A 10 2.92 -18.59 -6.19
CA VAL A 10 3.62 -17.90 -7.26
C VAL A 10 4.98 -17.42 -6.75
N THR A 11 6.03 -17.65 -7.52
CA THR A 11 7.38 -17.21 -7.19
C THR A 11 7.96 -16.41 -8.36
N ALA A 12 8.43 -15.19 -8.09
CA ALA A 12 9.19 -14.41 -9.05
C ALA A 12 10.68 -14.50 -8.72
N THR A 13 11.50 -14.70 -9.77
CA THR A 13 12.97 -14.78 -9.66
C THR A 13 13.63 -13.82 -10.63
N GLN A 14 14.76 -13.27 -10.22
CA GLN A 14 15.61 -12.44 -11.07
C GLN A 14 17.06 -12.89 -10.90
N ASN A 15 17.75 -13.15 -12.01
CA ASN A 15 19.12 -13.63 -12.01
C ASN A 15 19.34 -14.87 -11.11
N GLY A 16 18.40 -15.82 -11.14
CA GLY A 16 18.42 -17.03 -10.33
C GLY A 16 18.09 -16.83 -8.83
N LYS A 17 17.87 -15.62 -8.38
CA LYS A 17 17.49 -15.29 -7.00
C LYS A 17 16.00 -15.11 -6.88
N ARG A 18 15.39 -15.66 -5.83
CA ARG A 18 13.99 -15.44 -5.50
C ARG A 18 13.80 -14.01 -5.00
N CYS A 19 12.92 -13.25 -5.66
CA CYS A 19 12.60 -11.87 -5.31
C CYS A 19 11.33 -11.78 -4.48
N ILE A 20 10.30 -12.57 -4.83
CA ILE A 20 9.00 -12.56 -4.17
C ILE A 20 8.36 -13.96 -4.22
N THR A 21 7.60 -14.28 -3.18
CA THR A 21 6.69 -15.43 -3.15
C THR A 21 5.32 -14.93 -2.76
N VAL A 22 4.30 -15.34 -3.49
CA VAL A 22 2.90 -14.96 -3.26
C VAL A 22 2.07 -16.23 -3.11
N THR A 23 1.28 -16.31 -2.04
CA THR A 23 0.23 -17.30 -1.89
C THR A 23 -1.10 -16.65 -2.25
N VAL A 24 -1.81 -17.23 -3.22
CA VAL A 24 -3.12 -16.76 -3.66
C VAL A 24 -4.15 -17.77 -3.21
N LEU A 25 -5.16 -17.33 -2.47
CA LEU A 25 -6.38 -18.08 -2.18
C LEU A 25 -7.51 -17.52 -3.04
N ALA A 26 -8.16 -18.37 -3.80
CA ALA A 26 -9.32 -18.02 -4.62
C ALA A 26 -10.51 -18.88 -4.21
N ASP A 27 -11.70 -18.32 -4.26
CA ASP A 27 -12.95 -19.01 -3.99
C ASP A 27 -14.02 -18.62 -5.01
N VAL A 28 -15.07 -19.42 -5.09
CA VAL A 28 -16.26 -19.16 -5.90
C VAL A 28 -17.27 -18.41 -5.04
N PRO A 29 -17.79 -17.26 -5.50
CA PRO A 29 -18.81 -16.52 -4.76
C PRO A 29 -20.02 -17.40 -4.41
N SER A 30 -20.56 -17.23 -3.21
CA SER A 30 -21.77 -17.90 -2.71
C SER A 30 -22.81 -16.88 -2.26
N GLU A 31 -24.03 -17.32 -1.99
CA GLU A 31 -25.06 -16.46 -1.41
C GLU A 31 -24.67 -16.01 -0.01
N ASP A 32 -24.96 -14.76 0.31
CA ASP A 32 -24.71 -14.17 1.64
C ASP A 32 -25.75 -14.68 2.64
N VAL A 33 -25.28 -15.20 3.77
CA VAL A 33 -26.13 -15.50 4.94
C VAL A 33 -26.13 -14.30 5.89
N ILE A 34 -25.05 -13.57 5.96
CA ILE A 34 -24.85 -12.33 6.72
C ILE A 34 -24.00 -11.38 5.89
N ARG A 35 -24.21 -10.06 6.04
CA ARG A 35 -23.41 -9.04 5.35
C ARG A 35 -23.17 -7.84 6.23
N HIS A 36 -21.95 -7.35 6.25
CA HIS A 36 -21.53 -6.05 6.76
C HIS A 36 -20.20 -5.65 6.11
N GLU A 37 -19.92 -4.36 6.08
CA GLU A 37 -18.66 -3.81 5.60
C GLU A 37 -18.26 -2.57 6.41
N LEU A 38 -16.99 -2.22 6.42
CA LEU A 38 -16.51 -0.97 7.00
C LEU A 38 -16.95 0.19 6.10
N THR A 39 -17.54 1.19 6.74
CA THR A 39 -17.93 2.44 6.05
C THR A 39 -16.67 3.21 5.65
N LYS A 40 -16.67 3.78 4.45
CA LYS A 40 -15.62 4.69 3.99
C LYS A 40 -15.49 5.87 4.99
N PRO A 41 -14.27 6.20 5.42
CA PRO A 41 -14.04 7.37 6.25
C PRO A 41 -14.56 8.66 5.61
N ALA A 42 -15.12 9.56 6.43
CA ALA A 42 -15.52 10.88 6.00
C ALA A 42 -14.26 11.78 5.91
N VAL A 43 -13.66 11.82 4.75
CA VAL A 43 -12.45 12.63 4.46
C VAL A 43 -12.70 13.52 3.24
N ALA A 44 -11.88 14.56 3.06
CA ALA A 44 -11.92 15.42 1.89
C ALA A 44 -11.87 14.60 0.59
N GLY A 45 -12.64 15.04 -0.39
CA GLY A 45 -12.70 14.40 -1.71
C GLY A 45 -11.38 14.54 -2.50
N PRO A 46 -11.25 13.83 -3.63
CA PRO A 46 -10.02 13.90 -4.40
C PRO A 46 -9.73 15.31 -4.93
N ASP A 47 -10.74 16.12 -5.23
CA ASP A 47 -10.54 17.48 -5.74
C ASP A 47 -10.07 18.48 -4.68
N GLU A 48 -10.31 18.19 -3.40
CA GLU A 48 -9.88 19.01 -2.26
C GLU A 48 -8.53 18.54 -1.68
N ALA A 49 -8.11 17.32 -2.00
CA ALA A 49 -6.88 16.71 -1.49
C ALA A 49 -5.62 17.22 -2.23
N ASN A 50 -4.48 17.27 -1.53
CA ASN A 50 -3.23 17.76 -2.05
C ASN A 50 -2.63 16.83 -3.10
N VAL A 51 -2.24 17.37 -4.26
CA VAL A 51 -1.55 16.60 -5.30
C VAL A 51 -0.17 16.18 -4.78
N SER A 52 0.13 14.90 -4.88
CA SER A 52 1.45 14.35 -4.52
C SER A 52 2.17 13.85 -5.77
N GLU A 53 3.34 14.40 -6.02
CA GLU A 53 4.20 13.95 -7.11
C GLU A 53 4.96 12.68 -6.71
N MET A 54 4.45 11.54 -7.15
CA MET A 54 5.19 10.29 -7.11
C MET A 54 5.35 9.77 -8.54
N PRO A 55 6.59 9.63 -9.05
CA PRO A 55 6.81 9.33 -10.46
C PRO A 55 6.37 7.90 -10.80
N MET A 56 5.21 7.77 -11.39
CA MET A 56 4.71 6.55 -12.02
C MET A 56 3.75 6.93 -13.14
N THR A 57 4.03 6.44 -14.33
CA THR A 57 3.20 6.70 -15.51
C THR A 57 1.76 6.21 -15.28
N GLY A 58 0.80 7.05 -15.60
CA GLY A 58 -0.64 6.76 -15.49
C GLY A 58 -1.22 6.93 -14.09
N ARG A 59 -0.40 7.11 -13.04
CA ARG A 59 -0.89 7.30 -11.68
C ARG A 59 -1.05 8.77 -11.34
N GLN A 60 -2.19 9.09 -10.72
CA GLN A 60 -2.41 10.33 -9.99
C GLN A 60 -2.61 9.98 -8.51
N LEU A 61 -1.92 10.70 -7.64
CA LEU A 61 -1.98 10.52 -6.20
C LEU A 61 -2.32 11.84 -5.54
N ARG A 62 -3.28 11.83 -4.63
CA ARG A 62 -3.64 12.99 -3.82
C ARG A 62 -3.73 12.59 -2.35
N LEU A 63 -3.15 13.39 -1.48
CA LEU A 63 -3.06 13.14 -0.04
C LEU A 63 -4.04 14.02 0.72
N VAL A 64 -4.83 13.41 1.59
CA VAL A 64 -5.77 14.13 2.45
C VAL A 64 -5.02 14.67 3.66
N ASP A 65 -5.14 15.98 3.92
CA ASP A 65 -4.54 16.66 5.09
C ASP A 65 -3.01 16.47 5.24
N VAL A 66 -2.33 16.16 4.12
CA VAL A 66 -0.86 16.03 4.05
C VAL A 66 -0.37 16.76 2.81
N VAL A 67 0.62 17.62 2.96
CA VAL A 67 1.22 18.35 1.85
C VAL A 67 2.38 17.56 1.26
N ASP A 68 3.30 17.08 2.10
CA ASP A 68 4.47 16.35 1.66
C ASP A 68 4.87 15.23 2.63
N VAL A 69 4.58 13.99 2.27
CA VAL A 69 4.99 12.80 3.04
C VAL A 69 6.51 12.61 3.15
N ASN A 70 7.29 13.34 2.35
CA ASN A 70 8.75 13.27 2.41
C ASN A 70 9.31 14.18 3.51
N SER A 71 8.58 15.22 3.89
CA SER A 71 9.05 16.20 4.88
C SER A 71 9.17 15.56 6.27
N PRO A 72 10.34 15.67 6.92
CA PRO A 72 10.52 15.24 8.30
C PRO A 72 9.85 16.17 9.32
N ASP A 73 9.45 17.38 8.87
CA ASP A 73 8.85 18.41 9.72
C ASP A 73 7.32 18.35 9.70
N GLU A 74 6.73 17.59 8.76
CA GLU A 74 5.28 17.43 8.67
C GLU A 74 4.81 16.26 9.53
N VAL A 75 4.65 16.53 10.83
CA VAL A 75 4.21 15.54 11.82
C VAL A 75 2.69 15.49 11.89
N GLY A 76 2.13 14.26 11.93
CA GLY A 76 0.70 14.03 12.02
C GLY A 76 0.38 12.69 12.70
N PRO A 77 -0.91 12.30 12.79
CA PRO A 77 -1.28 11.02 13.35
C PRO A 77 -0.70 9.85 12.53
N PRO A 78 -0.56 8.65 13.10
CA PRO A 78 -0.09 7.46 12.38
C PRO A 78 -1.16 6.91 11.42
N GLU A 79 -1.80 7.78 10.69
CA GLU A 79 -2.85 7.53 9.71
C GLU A 79 -2.57 8.32 8.45
N LEU A 80 -2.94 7.77 7.31
CA LEU A 80 -2.79 8.43 6.01
C LEU A 80 -3.94 8.04 5.09
N TYR A 81 -4.57 9.02 4.50
CA TYR A 81 -5.63 8.83 3.51
C TYR A 81 -5.14 9.34 2.16
N ALA A 82 -5.23 8.49 1.15
CA ALA A 82 -4.73 8.81 -0.18
C ALA A 82 -5.75 8.43 -1.26
N TRP A 83 -6.10 9.38 -2.08
CA TRP A 83 -6.85 9.15 -3.31
C TRP A 83 -5.89 8.77 -4.42
N LEU A 84 -6.21 7.70 -5.11
CA LEU A 84 -5.42 7.17 -6.21
C LEU A 84 -6.31 6.96 -7.44
N HIS A 85 -5.89 7.52 -8.57
CA HIS A 85 -6.46 7.30 -9.88
C HIS A 85 -5.39 6.74 -10.81
N TYR A 86 -5.78 5.85 -11.70
CA TYR A 86 -4.87 5.25 -12.67
C TYR A 86 -5.49 5.22 -14.07
N ASP A 87 -4.74 5.70 -15.08
CA ASP A 87 -5.17 5.74 -16.46
C ASP A 87 -3.98 5.40 -17.40
N PRO A 88 -4.15 4.48 -18.36
CA PRO A 88 -5.35 3.67 -18.59
C PRO A 88 -5.46 2.50 -17.60
N VAL A 89 -6.67 2.25 -17.11
CA VAL A 89 -6.96 1.10 -16.27
C VAL A 89 -6.87 -0.19 -17.08
N PRO A 90 -6.25 -1.26 -16.57
CA PRO A 90 -6.25 -2.55 -17.25
C PRO A 90 -7.66 -3.08 -17.48
N ALA A 91 -7.95 -3.52 -18.70
CA ALA A 91 -9.27 -4.08 -19.06
C ALA A 91 -9.57 -5.44 -18.39
N ARG A 92 -8.54 -6.13 -17.89
CA ARG A 92 -8.66 -7.42 -17.19
C ARG A 92 -8.77 -7.23 -15.70
N ASP A 93 -9.77 -7.85 -15.08
CA ASP A 93 -10.02 -7.80 -13.63
C ASP A 93 -8.80 -8.27 -12.80
N ASP A 94 -8.13 -9.33 -13.21
CA ASP A 94 -6.95 -9.84 -12.51
C ASP A 94 -5.77 -8.85 -12.52
N LEU A 95 -5.59 -8.10 -13.62
CA LEU A 95 -4.56 -7.08 -13.71
C LEU A 95 -4.94 -5.83 -12.90
N ALA A 96 -6.21 -5.44 -12.89
CA ALA A 96 -6.71 -4.35 -12.06
C ALA A 96 -6.53 -4.68 -10.56
N LYS A 97 -6.84 -5.91 -10.13
CA LYS A 97 -6.57 -6.40 -8.77
C LYS A 97 -5.09 -6.41 -8.43
N ALA A 98 -4.24 -6.86 -9.36
CA ALA A 98 -2.79 -6.83 -9.15
C ALA A 98 -2.27 -5.40 -8.96
N LEU A 99 -2.83 -4.43 -9.71
CA LEU A 99 -2.49 -3.03 -9.58
C LEU A 99 -2.95 -2.43 -8.25
N VAL A 100 -4.17 -2.76 -7.80
CA VAL A 100 -4.64 -2.39 -6.44
C VAL A 100 -3.70 -2.95 -5.38
N ALA A 101 -3.36 -4.24 -5.45
CA ALA A 101 -2.44 -4.88 -4.50
C ALA A 101 -1.05 -4.22 -4.53
N TYR A 102 -0.56 -3.84 -5.70
CA TYR A 102 0.72 -3.14 -5.84
C TYR A 102 0.71 -1.80 -5.06
N PHE A 103 -0.37 -1.04 -5.16
CA PHE A 103 -0.46 0.25 -4.48
C PHE A 103 -0.65 0.16 -2.97
N THR A 104 -1.14 -0.94 -2.42
CA THR A 104 -1.23 -1.13 -0.95
C THR A 104 0.13 -1.08 -0.26
N GLY A 105 1.21 -1.35 -0.98
CA GLY A 105 2.58 -1.30 -0.46
C GLY A 105 3.23 0.09 -0.42
N HIS A 106 2.61 1.12 -1.02
CA HIS A 106 3.31 2.37 -1.29
C HIS A 106 3.43 3.33 -0.11
N LEU A 107 2.39 3.46 0.70
CA LEU A 107 2.30 4.51 1.72
C LEU A 107 2.39 4.00 3.16
N GLY A 108 2.49 2.68 3.38
CA GLY A 108 2.53 2.11 4.73
C GLY A 108 3.73 2.59 5.55
N ILE A 109 4.91 2.67 4.93
CA ILE A 109 6.13 3.17 5.59
C ILE A 109 5.99 4.66 5.87
N SER A 110 5.50 5.45 4.92
CA SER A 110 5.25 6.88 5.09
C SER A 110 4.26 7.15 6.22
N THR A 111 3.18 6.36 6.30
CA THR A 111 2.19 6.42 7.38
C THR A 111 2.82 6.21 8.75
N THR A 112 3.72 5.22 8.86
CA THR A 112 4.43 4.96 10.11
C THR A 112 5.38 6.09 10.48
N MET A 113 6.11 6.64 9.49
CA MET A 113 7.13 7.66 9.73
C MET A 113 6.53 9.01 10.14
N ARG A 114 5.38 9.41 9.57
CA ARG A 114 4.80 10.74 9.79
C ARG A 114 4.41 11.06 11.23
N ALA A 115 4.29 10.08 12.09
CA ALA A 115 4.00 10.29 13.52
C ALA A 115 5.25 10.66 14.36
N HIS A 116 6.42 10.78 13.70
CA HIS A 116 7.70 10.95 14.38
C HIS A 116 8.44 12.18 13.83
N GLU A 117 8.65 13.17 14.67
CA GLU A 117 9.41 14.38 14.33
C GLU A 117 10.83 14.03 13.84
N GLY A 118 11.29 14.72 12.81
CA GLY A 118 12.61 14.52 12.22
C GLY A 118 12.73 13.30 11.32
N ILE A 119 11.64 12.55 11.10
CA ILE A 119 11.64 11.35 10.26
C ILE A 119 10.52 11.45 9.22
N GLY A 120 10.88 11.64 7.96
CA GLY A 120 9.99 11.60 6.81
C GLY A 120 10.47 10.57 5.78
N THR A 121 9.70 10.37 4.74
CA THR A 121 10.06 9.42 3.67
C THR A 121 11.37 9.80 2.96
N ALA A 122 11.76 11.06 2.97
CA ALA A 122 13.05 11.52 2.44
C ALA A 122 14.27 10.87 3.13
N GLN A 123 14.14 10.44 4.40
CA GLN A 123 15.18 9.73 5.13
C GLN A 123 15.30 8.25 4.75
N ALA A 124 14.29 7.70 4.04
CA ALA A 124 14.32 6.32 3.59
C ALA A 124 15.53 6.08 2.67
N HIS A 125 16.31 5.07 2.99
CA HIS A 125 17.55 4.72 2.29
C HIS A 125 18.70 5.74 2.38
N LEU A 126 18.57 6.79 3.17
CA LEU A 126 19.64 7.75 3.50
C LEU A 126 20.15 7.54 4.92
N THR A 127 19.26 7.65 5.91
CA THR A 127 19.58 7.45 7.32
C THR A 127 18.83 6.28 7.94
N VAL A 128 17.71 5.90 7.32
CA VAL A 128 16.84 4.80 7.73
C VAL A 128 16.76 3.76 6.62
N SER A 129 17.00 2.50 6.96
CA SER A 129 16.76 1.37 6.06
C SER A 129 15.30 0.97 6.17
N THR A 130 14.57 1.02 5.04
CA THR A 130 13.14 0.70 4.97
C THR A 130 12.88 -0.30 3.86
N ALA A 131 11.99 -1.26 4.12
CA ALA A 131 11.49 -2.17 3.09
C ALA A 131 10.16 -2.81 3.52
N PRO A 132 9.17 -2.93 2.64
CA PRO A 132 8.05 -3.84 2.85
C PRO A 132 8.58 -5.28 2.96
N MET A 133 8.12 -6.01 3.97
CA MET A 133 8.51 -7.41 4.22
C MET A 133 7.40 -8.37 3.81
N THR A 134 6.17 -8.05 4.20
CA THR A 134 4.97 -8.80 3.82
C THR A 134 3.85 -7.84 3.46
N ILE A 135 3.01 -8.26 2.53
CA ILE A 135 1.74 -7.57 2.22
C ILE A 135 0.69 -8.66 2.06
N THR A 136 -0.42 -8.52 2.77
CA THR A 136 -1.60 -9.36 2.59
C THR A 136 -2.75 -8.49 2.11
N VAL A 137 -3.45 -8.94 1.06
CA VAL A 137 -4.61 -8.23 0.50
C VAL A 137 -5.78 -9.20 0.37
N SER A 138 -6.93 -8.80 0.90
CA SER A 138 -8.21 -9.50 0.71
C SER A 138 -9.11 -8.64 -0.16
N PHE A 139 -9.55 -9.17 -1.30
CA PHE A 139 -10.53 -8.53 -2.17
C PHE A 139 -11.94 -8.98 -1.76
N HIS A 140 -12.86 -8.03 -1.62
CA HIS A 140 -14.20 -8.27 -1.07
C HIS A 140 -15.30 -8.31 -2.13
N GLU A 141 -15.13 -7.53 -3.21
CA GLU A 141 -16.13 -7.36 -4.25
C GLU A 141 -15.52 -7.60 -5.65
N PRO A 142 -16.34 -8.00 -6.64
CA PRO A 142 -15.96 -7.89 -8.04
C PRO A 142 -15.56 -6.45 -8.36
N PHE A 143 -14.45 -6.30 -9.04
CA PHE A 143 -13.79 -5.02 -9.13
C PHE A 143 -13.66 -4.55 -10.58
N ASN A 144 -14.26 -3.41 -10.87
CA ASN A 144 -13.88 -2.57 -12.01
C ASN A 144 -13.27 -1.30 -11.45
N TRP A 145 -12.06 -0.98 -11.84
CA TRP A 145 -11.48 0.30 -11.47
C TRP A 145 -12.15 1.39 -12.30
N ASP A 146 -12.93 2.22 -11.65
CA ASP A 146 -13.60 3.36 -12.24
C ASP A 146 -13.42 4.56 -11.31
N GLY A 147 -12.80 5.63 -11.82
CA GLY A 147 -12.55 6.83 -11.04
C GLY A 147 -11.47 6.71 -9.96
N TRP A 148 -11.67 7.42 -8.86
CA TRP A 148 -10.76 7.48 -7.74
C TRP A 148 -11.00 6.37 -6.73
N LEU A 149 -9.91 5.83 -6.17
CA LEU A 149 -9.93 4.90 -5.04
C LEU A 149 -9.30 5.54 -3.82
N LEU A 150 -10.00 5.46 -2.68
CA LEU A 150 -9.46 5.89 -1.39
C LEU A 150 -8.71 4.75 -0.73
N TYR A 151 -7.42 4.92 -0.54
CA TYR A 151 -6.57 4.06 0.28
C TYR A 151 -6.47 4.66 1.69
N THR A 152 -6.87 3.89 2.68
CA THR A 152 -6.68 4.24 4.09
C THR A 152 -5.49 3.48 4.64
N HIS A 153 -4.69 4.10 5.46
CA HIS A 153 -3.56 3.47 6.14
C HIS A 153 -3.58 3.87 7.61
N GLU A 154 -3.38 2.91 8.49
CA GLU A 154 -3.22 3.09 9.93
C GLU A 154 -2.00 2.30 10.40
N SER A 155 -0.99 2.98 10.92
CA SER A 155 0.17 2.34 11.54
C SER A 155 -0.16 2.03 12.99
N THR A 156 -0.48 0.77 13.28
CA THR A 156 -0.90 0.37 14.63
C THR A 156 0.28 0.17 15.57
N GLN A 157 1.48 -0.06 15.03
CA GLN A 157 2.67 -0.30 15.84
C GLN A 157 3.94 -0.05 15.03
N VAL A 158 4.94 0.56 15.67
CA VAL A 158 6.34 0.57 15.25
C VAL A 158 7.23 0.31 16.46
N GLY A 159 8.20 -0.57 16.31
CA GLY A 159 9.14 -0.92 17.38
C GLY A 159 10.02 -2.12 17.01
N ALA A 160 11.13 -2.29 17.70
CA ALA A 160 12.10 -3.36 17.45
C ALA A 160 12.57 -3.45 15.97
N GLY A 161 12.53 -2.32 15.23
CA GLY A 161 12.93 -2.24 13.83
C GLY A 161 11.90 -2.76 12.84
N MET A 162 10.64 -2.91 13.25
CA MET A 162 9.52 -3.32 12.43
C MET A 162 8.33 -2.39 12.65
N SER A 163 7.48 -2.26 11.62
CA SER A 163 6.17 -1.62 11.72
C SER A 163 5.09 -2.53 11.18
N TYR A 164 3.87 -2.32 11.67
CA TYR A 164 2.67 -2.97 11.17
C TYR A 164 1.63 -1.93 10.80
N VAL A 165 1.15 -2.02 9.58
CA VAL A 165 0.14 -1.13 9.01
C VAL A 165 -1.04 -1.96 8.54
N ARG A 166 -2.25 -1.48 8.77
CA ARG A 166 -3.47 -2.00 8.18
C ARG A 166 -4.17 -0.90 7.37
N GLY A 167 -4.99 -1.31 6.43
CA GLY A 167 -5.73 -0.35 5.63
C GLY A 167 -6.85 -0.98 4.82
N THR A 168 -7.60 -0.11 4.17
CA THR A 168 -8.72 -0.46 3.30
C THR A 168 -8.65 0.30 1.99
N VAL A 169 -9.30 -0.22 0.97
CA VAL A 169 -9.48 0.45 -0.32
C VAL A 169 -10.97 0.58 -0.59
N HIS A 170 -11.43 1.81 -0.78
CA HIS A 170 -12.81 2.12 -1.08
C HIS A 170 -12.94 2.81 -2.43
N THR A 171 -14.07 2.61 -3.09
CA THR A 171 -14.47 3.44 -4.21
C THR A 171 -14.88 4.83 -3.71
N GLU A 172 -15.00 5.78 -4.62
CA GLU A 172 -15.44 7.14 -4.30
C GLU A 172 -16.86 7.16 -3.73
N ASP A 173 -17.75 6.30 -4.26
CA ASP A 173 -19.14 6.12 -3.78
C ASP A 173 -19.24 5.30 -2.47
N GLY A 174 -18.13 4.80 -1.92
CA GLY A 174 -18.04 4.25 -0.58
C GLY A 174 -18.02 2.74 -0.46
N ARG A 175 -18.04 1.96 -1.56
CA ARG A 175 -17.94 0.49 -1.49
C ARG A 175 -16.55 0.05 -1.04
N LEU A 176 -16.48 -0.91 -0.13
CA LEU A 176 -15.23 -1.52 0.31
C LEU A 176 -14.76 -2.58 -0.70
N LEU A 177 -13.67 -2.29 -1.42
CA LEU A 177 -13.11 -3.20 -2.43
C LEU A 177 -12.12 -4.18 -1.87
N ALA A 178 -11.25 -3.72 -0.96
CA ALA A 178 -10.20 -4.55 -0.38
C ALA A 178 -9.81 -4.09 1.02
N SER A 179 -9.26 -5.03 1.80
CA SER A 179 -8.54 -4.76 3.05
C SER A 179 -7.13 -5.31 2.94
N PHE A 180 -6.17 -4.65 3.58
CA PHE A 180 -4.79 -5.08 3.52
C PHE A 180 -4.04 -4.88 4.83
N THR A 181 -2.93 -5.59 4.96
CA THR A 181 -1.94 -5.38 6.01
C THR A 181 -0.54 -5.40 5.42
N GLN A 182 0.38 -4.69 6.06
CA GLN A 182 1.78 -4.65 5.69
C GLN A 182 2.66 -4.73 6.95
N ASP A 183 3.63 -5.64 6.95
CA ASP A 183 4.80 -5.55 7.81
C ASP A 183 5.94 -4.91 7.04
N ALA A 184 6.63 -3.96 7.66
CA ALA A 184 7.78 -3.30 7.06
C ALA A 184 8.95 -3.20 8.02
N LEU A 185 10.16 -3.25 7.46
CA LEU A 185 11.39 -2.98 8.15
C LEU A 185 11.59 -1.46 8.24
N ILE A 186 11.91 -0.96 9.45
CA ILE A 186 12.35 0.42 9.69
C ILE A 186 13.50 0.37 10.70
N ARG A 187 14.73 0.53 10.24
CA ARG A 187 15.96 0.37 11.04
C ARG A 187 16.96 1.46 10.71
N PRO A 188 17.89 1.80 11.63
CA PRO A 188 19.01 2.65 11.27
C PRO A 188 19.78 2.07 10.07
N LEU A 189 20.14 2.90 9.12
CA LEU A 189 20.95 2.47 7.99
C LEU A 189 22.40 2.24 8.47
N ARG A 190 22.93 1.02 8.25
CA ARG A 190 24.31 0.70 8.60
C ARG A 190 25.26 1.39 7.61
N THR A 191 26.41 1.87 8.09
CA THR A 191 27.43 2.55 7.27
C THR A 191 27.97 1.64 6.15
N THR A 192 28.02 0.33 6.37
CA THR A 192 28.37 -0.68 5.36
C THR A 192 27.38 -0.76 4.22
N ASP A 193 26.10 -0.48 4.47
CA ASP A 193 25.04 -0.51 3.45
C ASP A 193 25.15 0.68 2.50
N ASN A 194 25.67 1.82 2.98
CA ASN A 194 25.94 3.00 2.15
C ASN A 194 27.06 2.77 1.13
N ALA A 195 28.11 2.02 1.49
CA ALA A 195 29.19 1.69 0.58
C ALA A 195 28.76 0.75 -0.55
N ILE A 196 27.87 -0.22 -0.24
CA ILE A 196 27.33 -1.16 -1.23
C ILE A 196 26.39 -0.45 -2.22
N LYS A 197 25.56 0.50 -1.73
CA LYS A 197 24.66 1.26 -2.60
C LYS A 197 25.37 2.27 -3.50
N ALA A 198 26.47 2.84 -3.06
CA ALA A 198 27.30 3.69 -3.91
C ALA A 198 27.91 2.90 -5.08
N GLN A 199 28.25 1.62 -4.87
CA GLN A 199 28.78 0.74 -5.91
C GLN A 199 27.71 0.17 -6.85
N SER A 200 26.46 0.07 -6.43
CA SER A 200 25.35 -0.47 -7.27
C SER A 200 24.68 0.56 -8.17
N ARG A 201 25.11 1.84 -8.11
CA ARG A 201 24.64 2.94 -8.97
C ARG A 201 25.58 3.26 -10.13
N LEU A 202 26.66 2.49 -10.29
CA LEU A 202 27.53 2.45 -11.46
C LEU A 202 27.21 1.23 -12.32
#